data_c174c926d64b9ee56a9349a676ec6d3f
#
_entry.id   c174c926d64b9ee56a9349a676ec6d3f
#
_cell.length_a   1.000
_cell.length_b   1.000
_cell.length_c   1.000
_cell.angle_alpha   90.00
_cell.angle_beta   90.00
_cell.angle_gamma   90.00
#
_symmetry.space_group_name_H-M   'P 1'
#
loop_
_entity.id
_entity.type
_entity.pdbx_description
1 polymer ?
#
loop_
_entity_poly.entity_id
_entity_poly.type
_entity_poly.pdbx_seq_one_letter_code
_entity_poly.pdbx_strand_id
1 'polypeptide(L)' 'MIAQLICFTLGLILFGFGFFVGVYPQGDQTVGVLLMFGGLAQILYSFGVSK' A
#
# COMPACT_ATOMS: atom_id res chain seq x y z
N MET A 1 -0.98 8.01 -18.03
CA MET A 1 -2.03 8.56 -17.17
C MET A 1 -2.87 7.47 -16.52
N ILE A 2 -3.41 6.59 -17.34
CA ILE A 2 -4.24 5.52 -16.78
C ILE A 2 -3.40 4.62 -15.87
N ALA A 3 -2.15 4.37 -16.28
CA ALA A 3 -1.28 3.51 -15.47
C ALA A 3 -1.04 4.13 -14.09
N GLN A 4 -0.87 5.43 -14.05
CA GLN A 4 -0.67 6.11 -12.77
C GLN A 4 -1.90 5.98 -11.88
N LEU A 5 -3.06 6.12 -12.49
CA LEU A 5 -4.29 5.98 -11.72
C LEU A 5 -4.45 4.59 -11.15
N ILE A 6 -4.13 3.58 -11.96
CA ILE A 6 -4.24 2.20 -11.53
C ILE A 6 -3.26 1.94 -10.38
N CYS A 7 -2.04 2.42 -10.52
CA CYS A 7 -1.05 2.24 -9.47
C CYS A 7 -1.48 2.90 -8.17
N PHE A 8 -2.03 4.09 -8.28
CA PHE A 8 -2.50 4.82 -7.11
C PHE A 8 -3.62 4.07 -6.41
N THR A 9 -4.57 3.60 -7.21
CA THR A 9 -5.70 2.84 -6.65
C THR A 9 -5.23 1.56 -5.99
N LEU A 10 -4.32 0.85 -6.65
CA LEU A 10 -3.79 -0.39 -6.09
C LEU A 10 -3.05 -0.13 -4.78
N GLY A 11 -2.28 0.96 -4.75
CA GLY A 11 -1.57 1.32 -3.54
C GLY A 11 -2.52 1.63 -2.39
N LEU A 12 -3.60 2.33 -2.70
CA LEU A 12 -4.58 2.65 -1.68
C LEU A 12 -5.24 1.39 -1.14
N ILE A 13 -5.59 0.47 -2.02
CA ILE A 13 -6.22 -0.78 -1.59
C ILE A 13 -5.25 -1.57 -0.73
N LEU A 14 -4.00 -1.67 -1.18
CA LEU A 14 -2.99 -2.41 -0.43
C LEU A 14 -2.76 -1.78 0.94
N PHE A 15 -2.70 -0.46 0.98
CA PHE A 15 -2.48 0.24 2.23
C PHE A 15 -3.62 -0.01 3.21
N GLY A 16 -4.85 0.11 2.71
CA GLY A 16 -6.02 -0.15 3.55
C GLY A 16 -6.07 -1.56 4.04
N PHE A 17 -5.75 -2.50 3.15
CA PHE A 17 -5.74 -3.92 3.53
C PHE A 17 -4.68 -4.17 4.60
N GLY A 18 -3.50 -3.61 4.41
CA GLY A 18 -2.44 -3.77 5.39
C GLY A 18 -2.81 -3.18 6.73
N PHE A 19 -3.42 -2.03 6.71
CA PHE A 19 -3.87 -1.39 7.94
C PHE A 19 -4.87 -2.27 8.68
N PHE A 20 -5.81 -2.83 7.93
CA PHE A 20 -6.84 -3.70 8.52
C PHE A 20 -6.20 -4.93 9.15
N VAL A 21 -5.29 -5.55 8.42
CA VAL A 21 -4.62 -6.75 8.93
C VAL A 21 -3.75 -6.42 10.13
N GLY A 22 -3.08 -5.27 10.09
CA GLY A 22 -2.21 -4.88 11.19
C GLY A 22 -2.96 -4.57 12.46
N VAL A 23 -4.19 -4.04 12.32
CA VAL A 23 -4.99 -3.71 13.48
C VAL A 23 -5.57 -4.96 14.14
N TYR A 24 -5.82 -5.98 13.35
CA TYR A 24 -6.39 -7.21 13.89
C TYR A 24 -5.38 -7.93 14.76
N PRO A 25 -5.71 -8.22 16.01
CA PRO A 25 -4.77 -8.88 16.90
C PRO A 25 -4.47 -10.32 16.49
N GLN A 26 -5.33 -10.92 15.69
CA GLN A 26 -5.12 -12.29 15.24
C GLN A 26 -4.21 -12.37 14.02
N GLY A 27 -4.00 -11.27 13.34
CA GLY A 27 -3.18 -11.28 12.14
C GLY A 27 -1.72 -11.13 12.44
N ASP A 28 -0.92 -11.46 11.44
CA ASP A 28 0.53 -11.30 11.54
C ASP A 28 0.89 -9.84 11.35
N GLN A 29 1.49 -9.26 12.37
CA GLN A 29 1.91 -7.87 12.28
C GLN A 29 2.89 -7.67 11.14
N THR A 30 3.74 -8.65 10.91
CA THR A 30 4.71 -8.56 9.84
C THR A 30 4.02 -8.40 8.49
N VAL A 31 2.98 -9.18 8.26
CA VAL A 31 2.26 -9.11 6.99
C VAL A 31 1.60 -7.75 6.83
N GLY A 32 1.00 -7.23 7.89
CA GLY A 32 0.37 -5.93 7.83
C GLY A 32 1.36 -4.83 7.51
N VAL A 33 2.52 -4.88 8.17
CA VAL A 33 3.56 -3.87 7.94
C VAL A 33 4.07 -3.97 6.50
N LEU A 34 4.27 -5.19 6.03
CA LEU A 34 4.74 -5.38 4.65
C LEU A 34 3.74 -4.84 3.65
N LEU A 35 2.47 -5.07 3.88
CA LEU A 35 1.42 -4.58 2.98
C LEU A 35 1.37 -3.05 3.00
N MET A 36 1.51 -2.48 4.18
CA MET A 36 1.53 -1.02 4.29
C MET A 36 2.70 -0.43 3.54
N PHE A 37 3.86 -1.04 3.70
CA PHE A 37 5.07 -0.58 3.01
C PHE A 37 4.87 -0.65 1.50
N GLY A 38 4.34 -1.77 1.02
CA GLY A 38 4.10 -1.93 -0.40
C GLY A 38 3.14 -0.89 -0.94
N GLY A 39 2.06 -0.64 -0.20
CA GLY A 39 1.10 0.36 -0.63
C GLY A 39 1.70 1.75 -0.65
N LEU A 40 2.45 2.08 0.38
CA LEU A 40 3.09 3.39 0.43
C LEU A 40 4.08 3.57 -0.70
N ALA A 41 4.86 2.54 -0.96
CA ALA A 41 5.84 2.60 -2.05
C ALA A 41 5.13 2.80 -3.38
N GLN A 42 4.02 2.13 -3.59
CA GLN A 42 3.27 2.28 -4.83
C GLN A 42 2.70 3.68 -4.97
N ILE A 43 2.22 4.24 -3.89
CA ILE A 43 1.68 5.59 -3.93
C ILE A 43 2.79 6.58 -4.27
N LEU A 44 3.95 6.42 -3.65
CA LEU A 44 5.08 7.29 -3.92
C LEU A 44 5.54 7.15 -5.36
N TYR A 45 5.54 5.92 -5.86
CA TYR A 45 5.92 5.67 -7.25
C TYR A 45 4.95 6.35 -8.20
N SER A 46 3.66 6.29 -7.86
CA SER A 46 2.64 6.91 -8.69
C SER A 46 2.83 8.42 -8.77
N PHE A 47 3.32 9.01 -7.68
CA PHE A 47 3.57 10.45 -7.67
C PHE A 47 4.79 10.83 -8.47
N GLY A 48 5.60 9.86 -8.88
CA GLY A 48 6.80 10.16 -9.61
C GLY A 48 7.86 10.83 -8.77
N VAL A 49 7.91 10.49 -7.51
CA VAL A 49 8.87 11.10 -6.60
C VAL A 49 10.27 10.60 -6.86
N SER A 50 10.38 9.40 -7.39
CA SER A 50 11.69 8.82 -7.65
C SER A 50 12.35 9.55 -8.80
N LYS A 51 13.36 10.27 -8.50
CA LYS A 51 14.06 11.03 -9.52
C LYS A 51 15.47 10.60 -9.63
#